data_27d6c11fe768d664b69ace2fa7289ffa
#
_entry.id   27d6c11fe768d664b69ace2fa7289ffa
#
_cell.length_a   1.000
_cell.length_b   1.000
_cell.length_c   1.000
_cell.angle_alpha   90.00
_cell.angle_beta   90.00
_cell.angle_gamma   90.00
#
_symmetry.space_group_name_H-M   'P 1'
#
loop_
_entity.id
_entity.type
_entity.pdbx_description
1 polymer ?
#
loop_
_entity_poly.entity_id
_entity_poly.type
_entity_poly.pdbx_seq_one_letter_code
_entity_poly.pdbx_strand_id
1 'polypeptide(L)'
;KRKINEMLISLHLEKNYSKDQILEGYLNSIYFDHGIYGVEDASIYYFGKHASELTLAEAATIASIPKGPTIYSPIKNPDNNKNRRELILNELLNDQTISQIEYDQATKETIKCIGNNPNDDDINAPYFQDLVLDSLKNIPEIENYKMGGIKVYTSLNTKLYSEIVSSINKRAPDTDIETAIVAMEPSTGKVL
;
A
#
# COMPACT_ATOMS: atom_id res chain seq x y z
N LYS A 1 10.20 16.96 -24.82
CA LYS A 1 9.04 17.61 -24.23
C LYS A 1 8.79 17.19 -22.77
N ARG A 2 8.71 15.89 -22.41
CA ARG A 2 8.46 15.43 -21.03
C ARG A 2 9.48 15.98 -20.03
N LYS A 3 10.80 15.85 -20.30
CA LYS A 3 11.87 16.34 -19.41
C LYS A 3 11.85 17.84 -19.17
N ILE A 4 11.45 18.63 -20.17
CA ILE A 4 11.30 20.09 -20.01
C ILE A 4 10.13 20.41 -19.06
N ASN A 5 9.01 19.71 -19.22
CA ASN A 5 7.86 19.89 -18.32
C ASN A 5 8.18 19.46 -16.88
N GLU A 6 8.86 18.32 -16.70
CA GLU A 6 9.35 17.88 -15.38
C GLU A 6 10.22 18.96 -14.73
N MET A 7 11.15 19.56 -15.46
CA MET A 7 12.02 20.64 -14.96
C MET A 7 11.22 21.89 -14.56
N LEU A 8 10.26 22.31 -15.38
CA LEU A 8 9.42 23.48 -15.08
C LEU A 8 8.55 23.23 -13.85
N ILE A 9 7.97 22.03 -13.71
CA ILE A 9 7.18 21.63 -12.54
C ILE A 9 8.07 21.61 -11.30
N SER A 10 9.30 21.06 -11.37
CA SER A 10 10.23 21.04 -10.23
C SER A 10 10.57 22.44 -9.74
N LEU A 11 10.86 23.37 -10.66
CA LEU A 11 11.13 24.77 -10.31
C LEU A 11 9.90 25.46 -9.68
N HIS A 12 8.70 25.11 -10.17
CA HIS A 12 7.45 25.64 -9.59
C HIS A 12 7.21 25.12 -8.19
N LEU A 13 7.44 23.81 -7.96
CA LEU A 13 7.32 23.19 -6.63
C LEU A 13 8.31 23.81 -5.65
N GLU A 14 9.61 23.89 -5.99
CA GLU A 14 10.63 24.45 -5.12
C GLU A 14 10.39 25.94 -4.78
N LYS A 15 9.71 26.68 -5.65
CA LYS A 15 9.37 28.09 -5.41
C LYS A 15 8.21 28.25 -4.42
N ASN A 16 7.26 27.30 -4.39
CA ASN A 16 5.99 27.47 -3.67
C ASN A 16 5.90 26.60 -2.41
N TYR A 17 6.75 25.58 -2.29
CA TYR A 17 6.72 24.60 -1.18
C TYR A 17 8.11 24.45 -0.57
N SER A 18 8.17 24.21 0.74
CA SER A 18 9.40 23.84 1.41
C SER A 18 9.83 22.41 1.00
N LYS A 19 11.09 22.07 1.22
CA LYS A 19 11.60 20.71 0.97
C LYS A 19 10.82 19.66 1.76
N ASP A 20 10.45 19.97 3.00
CA ASP A 20 9.68 19.06 3.87
C ASP A 20 8.27 18.83 3.31
N GLN A 21 7.60 19.89 2.83
CA GLN A 21 6.29 19.76 2.18
C GLN A 21 6.35 18.93 0.88
N ILE A 22 7.40 19.12 0.08
CA ILE A 22 7.63 18.34 -1.13
C ILE A 22 7.87 16.87 -0.77
N LEU A 23 8.69 16.59 0.24
CA LEU A 23 8.98 15.24 0.72
C LEU A 23 7.74 14.58 1.31
N GLU A 24 6.96 15.30 2.10
CA GLU A 24 5.70 14.83 2.65
C GLU A 24 4.72 14.45 1.54
N GLY A 25 4.52 15.34 0.55
CA GLY A 25 3.68 15.06 -0.61
C GLY A 25 4.16 13.85 -1.41
N TYR A 26 5.47 13.69 -1.58
CA TYR A 26 6.08 12.54 -2.24
C TYR A 26 5.81 11.24 -1.46
N LEU A 27 6.11 11.23 -0.17
CA LEU A 27 5.94 10.04 0.68
C LEU A 27 4.48 9.61 0.80
N ASN A 28 3.54 10.54 0.77
CA ASN A 28 2.11 10.26 0.84
C ASN A 28 1.48 9.83 -0.49
N SER A 29 2.18 10.00 -1.63
CA SER A 29 1.64 9.69 -2.95
C SER A 29 2.35 8.57 -3.68
N ILE A 30 3.54 8.16 -3.25
CA ILE A 30 4.34 7.16 -3.94
C ILE A 30 3.77 5.75 -3.76
N TYR A 31 3.95 4.90 -4.79
CA TYR A 31 3.47 3.53 -4.81
C TYR A 31 4.44 2.57 -4.13
N PHE A 32 3.91 1.71 -3.24
CA PHE A 32 4.66 0.75 -2.43
C PHE A 32 4.33 -0.72 -2.71
N ASP A 33 3.93 -1.08 -3.93
CA ASP A 33 3.43 -2.42 -4.31
C ASP A 33 2.04 -2.74 -3.68
N HIS A 34 1.46 -3.88 -4.03
CA HIS A 34 0.18 -4.38 -3.49
C HIS A 34 -1.01 -3.38 -3.55
N GLY A 35 -0.99 -2.42 -4.50
CA GLY A 35 -2.04 -1.40 -4.61
C GLY A 35 -1.92 -0.27 -3.58
N ILE A 36 -0.86 -0.23 -2.79
CA ILE A 36 -0.67 0.69 -1.67
C ILE A 36 0.05 1.95 -2.13
N TYR A 37 -0.52 3.09 -1.78
CA TYR A 37 0.06 4.42 -1.99
C TYR A 37 0.20 5.13 -0.64
N GLY A 38 1.34 5.77 -0.44
CA GLY A 38 1.65 6.47 0.79
C GLY A 38 2.37 5.62 1.84
N VAL A 39 3.30 6.27 2.54
CA VAL A 39 4.19 5.60 3.50
C VAL A 39 3.45 5.10 4.73
N GLU A 40 2.39 5.78 5.16
CA GLU A 40 1.59 5.38 6.31
C GLU A 40 0.85 4.08 6.05
N ASP A 41 0.13 3.99 4.92
CA ASP A 41 -0.56 2.76 4.54
C ASP A 41 0.41 1.61 4.27
N ALA A 42 1.60 1.90 3.70
CA ALA A 42 2.66 0.92 3.54
C ALA A 42 3.18 0.41 4.90
N SER A 43 3.38 1.31 5.88
CA SER A 43 3.79 0.94 7.23
C SER A 43 2.78 0.00 7.90
N ILE A 44 1.50 0.34 7.83
CA ILE A 44 0.41 -0.46 8.38
C ILE A 44 0.34 -1.82 7.68
N TYR A 45 0.42 -1.85 6.35
CA TYR A 45 0.35 -3.09 5.57
C TYR A 45 1.53 -4.02 5.84
N TYR A 46 2.75 -3.49 5.79
CA TYR A 46 3.94 -4.33 5.93
C TYR A 46 4.24 -4.70 7.39
N PHE A 47 3.93 -3.82 8.34
CA PHE A 47 4.36 -3.97 9.74
C PHE A 47 3.26 -3.85 10.79
N GLY A 48 2.04 -3.44 10.42
CA GLY A 48 0.91 -3.31 11.35
C GLY A 48 1.04 -2.16 12.34
N LYS A 49 1.87 -1.16 12.05
CA LYS A 49 2.14 0.00 12.93
C LYS A 49 2.26 1.29 12.13
N HIS A 50 2.12 2.41 12.80
CA HIS A 50 2.27 3.73 12.18
C HIS A 50 3.70 3.97 11.69
N ALA A 51 3.86 4.81 10.66
CA ALA A 51 5.17 5.13 10.11
C ALA A 51 6.13 5.74 11.15
N SER A 52 5.60 6.47 12.14
CA SER A 52 6.35 7.03 13.25
C SER A 52 6.89 5.99 14.26
N GLU A 53 6.40 4.76 14.21
CA GLU A 53 6.76 3.66 15.11
C GLU A 53 7.75 2.67 14.47
N LEU A 54 8.11 2.90 13.21
CA LEU A 54 9.04 2.03 12.49
C LEU A 54 10.43 2.09 13.10
N THR A 55 11.08 0.93 13.19
CA THR A 55 12.52 0.85 13.43
C THR A 55 13.29 1.36 12.22
N LEU A 56 14.57 1.67 12.38
CA LEU A 56 15.43 2.08 11.27
C LEU A 56 15.49 1.00 10.17
N ALA A 57 15.53 -0.25 10.56
CA ALA A 57 15.54 -1.37 9.61
C ALA A 57 14.23 -1.51 8.84
N GLU A 58 13.10 -1.32 9.50
CA GLU A 58 11.77 -1.32 8.88
C GLU A 58 11.58 -0.12 7.94
N ALA A 59 11.97 1.08 8.38
CA ALA A 59 11.94 2.29 7.56
C ALA A 59 12.79 2.13 6.29
N ALA A 60 14.01 1.59 6.41
CA ALA A 60 14.88 1.30 5.27
C ALA A 60 14.31 0.20 4.36
N THR A 61 13.56 -0.76 4.91
CA THR A 61 12.82 -1.78 4.15
C THR A 61 11.75 -1.14 3.27
N ILE A 62 10.92 -0.26 3.83
CA ILE A 62 9.90 0.49 3.07
C ILE A 62 10.57 1.40 2.04
N ALA A 63 11.61 2.14 2.42
CA ALA A 63 12.35 3.04 1.52
C ALA A 63 13.00 2.31 0.32
N SER A 64 13.18 1.01 0.41
CA SER A 64 13.70 0.18 -0.68
C SER A 64 12.70 -0.02 -1.82
N ILE A 65 11.39 -0.04 -1.51
CA ILE A 65 10.31 -0.45 -2.40
C ILE A 65 10.14 0.49 -3.61
N PRO A 66 10.11 1.82 -3.46
CA PRO A 66 9.81 2.74 -4.57
C PRO A 66 10.77 2.67 -5.76
N LYS A 67 11.99 2.18 -5.56
CA LYS A 67 12.97 1.99 -6.65
C LYS A 67 12.49 1.01 -7.72
N GLY A 68 11.67 0.04 -7.32
CA GLY A 68 11.04 -0.95 -8.18
C GLY A 68 10.09 -1.81 -7.35
N PRO A 69 8.83 -1.38 -7.18
CA PRO A 69 7.92 -1.96 -6.18
C PRO A 69 7.82 -3.48 -6.23
N THR A 70 7.64 -4.07 -7.40
CA THR A 70 7.59 -5.52 -7.55
C THR A 70 8.93 -6.21 -7.30
N ILE A 71 10.06 -5.56 -7.69
CA ILE A 71 11.41 -6.14 -7.59
C ILE A 71 11.90 -6.13 -6.13
N TYR A 72 11.57 -5.07 -5.40
CA TYR A 72 12.01 -4.85 -4.03
C TYR A 72 10.90 -5.03 -2.99
N SER A 73 9.81 -5.71 -3.36
CA SER A 73 8.77 -6.08 -2.41
C SER A 73 9.35 -7.00 -1.33
N PRO A 74 9.25 -6.66 -0.03
CA PRO A 74 9.80 -7.48 1.05
C PRO A 74 9.04 -8.80 1.24
N ILE A 75 7.84 -8.92 0.68
CA ILE A 75 7.03 -10.15 0.70
C ILE A 75 7.36 -11.04 -0.48
N LYS A 76 7.38 -10.49 -1.71
CA LYS A 76 7.61 -11.26 -2.94
C LYS A 76 9.08 -11.61 -3.15
N ASN A 77 9.97 -10.68 -2.81
CA ASN A 77 11.42 -10.77 -3.09
C ASN A 77 12.23 -10.29 -1.87
N PRO A 78 12.17 -10.99 -0.72
CA PRO A 78 12.80 -10.55 0.54
C PRO A 78 14.31 -10.33 0.40
N ASP A 79 15.01 -11.17 -0.37
CA ASP A 79 16.46 -11.04 -0.56
C ASP A 79 16.83 -9.78 -1.35
N ASN A 80 16.08 -9.45 -2.40
CA ASN A 80 16.31 -8.22 -3.16
C ASN A 80 16.04 -6.99 -2.29
N ASN A 81 14.98 -7.03 -1.50
CA ASN A 81 14.67 -5.95 -0.55
C ASN A 81 15.79 -5.82 0.50
N LYS A 82 16.26 -6.93 1.08
CA LYS A 82 17.37 -6.95 2.05
C LYS A 82 18.63 -6.31 1.47
N ASN A 83 19.03 -6.73 0.28
CA ASN A 83 20.21 -6.17 -0.38
C ASN A 83 20.06 -4.65 -0.61
N ARG A 84 18.88 -4.21 -1.02
CA ARG A 84 18.60 -2.78 -1.22
C ARG A 84 18.56 -2.00 0.08
N ARG A 85 17.99 -2.57 1.13
CA ARG A 85 17.97 -2.01 2.49
C ARG A 85 19.39 -1.80 3.00
N GLU A 86 20.27 -2.79 2.85
CA GLU A 86 21.68 -2.69 3.26
C GLU A 86 22.40 -1.55 2.53
N LEU A 87 22.13 -1.36 1.23
CA LEU A 87 22.67 -0.21 0.49
C LEU A 87 22.19 1.12 1.08
N ILE A 88 20.91 1.24 1.40
CA ILE A 88 20.35 2.46 2.02
C ILE A 88 21.00 2.71 3.38
N LEU A 89 21.12 1.70 4.24
CA LEU A 89 21.74 1.83 5.55
C LEU A 89 23.22 2.23 5.44
N ASN A 90 23.95 1.68 4.45
CA ASN A 90 25.34 2.08 4.18
C ASN A 90 25.46 3.55 3.76
N GLU A 91 24.56 4.02 2.88
CA GLU A 91 24.53 5.44 2.48
C GLU A 91 24.26 6.34 3.68
N LEU A 92 23.28 6.01 4.52
CA LEU A 92 22.98 6.77 5.73
C LEU A 92 24.17 6.82 6.71
N LEU A 93 24.92 5.74 6.83
CA LEU A 93 26.15 5.69 7.64
C LEU A 93 27.26 6.56 7.02
N ASN A 94 27.48 6.46 5.71
CA ASN A 94 28.50 7.25 5.00
C ASN A 94 28.21 8.73 5.08
N ASP A 95 26.94 9.13 5.01
CA ASP A 95 26.47 10.51 5.14
C ASP A 95 26.41 10.97 6.61
N GLN A 96 26.83 10.12 7.56
CA GLN A 96 26.80 10.39 9.00
C GLN A 96 25.40 10.74 9.54
N THR A 97 24.35 10.33 8.84
CA THR A 97 22.95 10.48 9.27
C THR A 97 22.63 9.52 10.42
N ILE A 98 23.24 8.34 10.40
CA ILE A 98 23.17 7.35 11.49
C ILE A 98 24.57 7.01 12.01
N SER A 99 24.62 6.58 13.26
CA SER A 99 25.85 6.12 13.88
C SER A 99 26.17 4.66 13.49
N GLN A 100 27.42 4.23 13.69
CA GLN A 100 27.83 2.83 13.51
C GLN A 100 26.99 1.87 14.36
N ILE A 101 26.61 2.29 15.57
CA ILE A 101 25.81 1.47 16.50
C ILE A 101 24.40 1.23 15.90
N GLU A 102 23.75 2.28 15.40
CA GLU A 102 22.43 2.19 14.77
C GLU A 102 22.48 1.33 13.50
N TYR A 103 23.51 1.49 12.68
CA TYR A 103 23.75 0.65 11.50
C TYR A 103 23.88 -0.83 11.89
N ASP A 104 24.71 -1.15 12.88
CA ASP A 104 24.96 -2.52 13.33
C ASP A 104 23.69 -3.16 13.93
N GLN A 105 22.85 -2.38 14.59
CA GLN A 105 21.55 -2.83 15.10
C GLN A 105 20.57 -3.10 13.95
N ALA A 106 20.43 -2.14 13.03
CA ALA A 106 19.49 -2.24 11.91
C ALA A 106 19.83 -3.38 10.93
N THR A 107 21.12 -3.65 10.71
CA THR A 107 21.54 -4.76 9.82
C THR A 107 21.32 -6.13 10.42
N LYS A 108 21.36 -6.26 11.77
CA LYS A 108 21.10 -7.51 12.50
C LYS A 108 19.62 -7.77 12.74
N GLU A 109 18.79 -6.75 12.62
CA GLU A 109 17.36 -6.85 12.86
C GLU A 109 16.70 -7.77 11.83
N THR A 110 15.92 -8.74 12.33
CA THR A 110 15.13 -9.64 11.48
C THR A 110 13.82 -8.98 11.13
N ILE A 111 13.64 -8.67 9.85
CA ILE A 111 12.41 -8.08 9.33
C ILE A 111 11.33 -9.14 9.18
N LYS A 112 10.17 -8.90 9.78
CA LYS A 112 8.97 -9.72 9.65
C LYS A 112 7.85 -8.86 9.10
N CYS A 113 7.52 -9.07 7.83
CA CYS A 113 6.37 -8.43 7.21
C CYS A 113 5.10 -9.22 7.51
N ILE A 114 4.03 -8.52 7.84
CA ILE A 114 2.70 -9.11 8.03
C ILE A 114 2.07 -9.35 6.65
N GLY A 115 2.16 -8.38 5.76
CA GLY A 115 1.67 -8.49 4.39
C GLY A 115 0.16 -8.34 4.25
N ASN A 116 -0.50 -7.86 5.29
CA ASN A 116 -1.92 -7.53 5.31
C ASN A 116 -2.13 -6.35 6.25
N ASN A 117 -3.18 -5.60 6.02
CA ASN A 117 -3.62 -4.62 7.00
C ASN A 117 -4.29 -5.40 8.15
N PRO A 118 -3.81 -5.29 9.41
CA PRO A 118 -4.42 -6.01 10.53
C PRO A 118 -5.89 -5.64 10.78
N ASN A 119 -6.37 -4.57 10.14
CA ASN A 119 -7.77 -4.15 10.15
C ASN A 119 -8.55 -4.60 8.90
N ASP A 120 -7.88 -5.19 7.91
CA ASP A 120 -8.53 -5.81 6.77
C ASP A 120 -8.71 -7.29 7.10
N ASP A 121 -9.95 -7.72 7.27
CA ASP A 121 -10.28 -9.10 7.01
C ASP A 121 -9.84 -9.37 5.57
N ASP A 122 -8.94 -10.32 5.37
CA ASP A 122 -8.28 -10.68 4.10
C ASP A 122 -9.30 -11.24 3.09
N ILE A 123 -10.31 -10.42 2.77
CA ILE A 123 -11.38 -10.80 1.86
C ILE A 123 -11.10 -10.23 0.49
N ASN A 124 -10.57 -11.11 -0.34
CA ASN A 124 -10.47 -10.84 -1.77
C ASN A 124 -11.88 -10.88 -2.41
N ALA A 125 -12.52 -9.72 -2.47
CA ALA A 125 -13.83 -9.52 -3.10
C ALA A 125 -13.68 -8.65 -4.38
N PRO A 126 -13.06 -9.16 -5.47
CA PRO A 126 -12.67 -8.36 -6.62
C PRO A 126 -13.86 -7.68 -7.29
N TYR A 127 -14.98 -8.38 -7.44
CA TYR A 127 -16.20 -7.80 -8.05
C TYR A 127 -16.80 -6.68 -7.22
N PHE A 128 -16.75 -6.80 -5.88
CA PHE A 128 -17.21 -5.74 -4.99
C PHE A 128 -16.25 -4.54 -5.02
N GLN A 129 -14.96 -4.78 -5.09
CA GLN A 129 -13.93 -3.74 -5.24
C GLN A 129 -14.12 -2.97 -6.55
N ASP A 130 -14.38 -3.67 -7.67
CA ASP A 130 -14.66 -3.03 -8.94
C ASP A 130 -15.92 -2.15 -8.89
N LEU A 131 -16.99 -2.62 -8.21
CA LEU A 131 -18.19 -1.83 -7.98
C LEU A 131 -17.93 -0.55 -7.20
N VAL A 132 -17.11 -0.64 -6.15
CA VAL A 132 -16.70 0.52 -5.34
C VAL A 132 -15.88 1.49 -6.18
N LEU A 133 -14.89 1.01 -6.92
CA LEU A 133 -14.04 1.83 -7.78
C LEU A 133 -14.85 2.54 -8.87
N ASP A 134 -15.85 1.86 -9.44
CA ASP A 134 -16.76 2.46 -10.42
C ASP A 134 -17.65 3.55 -9.79
N SER A 135 -18.11 3.32 -8.57
CA SER A 135 -18.87 4.32 -7.80
C SER A 135 -18.04 5.56 -7.49
N LEU A 136 -16.77 5.40 -7.13
CA LEU A 136 -15.84 6.51 -6.84
C LEU A 136 -15.58 7.40 -8.05
N LYS A 137 -15.54 6.83 -9.27
CA LYS A 137 -15.38 7.62 -10.51
C LYS A 137 -16.48 8.65 -10.74
N ASN A 138 -17.66 8.41 -10.17
CA ASN A 138 -18.84 9.25 -10.35
C ASN A 138 -18.98 10.32 -9.25
N ILE A 139 -18.01 10.43 -8.34
CA ILE A 139 -17.98 11.43 -7.26
C ILE A 139 -17.03 12.56 -7.68
N PRO A 140 -17.56 13.76 -8.10
CA PRO A 140 -16.72 14.84 -8.65
C PRO A 140 -15.67 15.36 -7.65
N GLU A 141 -15.94 15.28 -6.34
CA GLU A 141 -15.08 15.75 -5.27
C GLU A 141 -13.83 14.87 -5.10
N ILE A 142 -13.81 13.68 -5.73
CA ILE A 142 -12.74 12.68 -5.58
C ILE A 142 -12.04 12.42 -6.94
N GLU A 143 -11.77 13.45 -7.72
CA GLU A 143 -11.15 13.31 -9.05
C GLU A 143 -9.83 12.52 -9.05
N ASN A 144 -9.09 12.55 -7.96
CA ASN A 144 -7.76 11.97 -7.83
C ASN A 144 -7.68 10.79 -6.83
N TYR A 145 -8.78 10.04 -6.63
CA TYR A 145 -8.80 8.92 -5.67
C TYR A 145 -7.68 7.89 -5.88
N LYS A 146 -7.14 7.77 -7.11
CA LYS A 146 -6.01 6.89 -7.43
C LYS A 146 -4.68 7.34 -6.84
N MET A 147 -4.58 8.57 -6.36
CA MET A 147 -3.36 9.10 -5.74
C MET A 147 -3.26 8.78 -4.25
N GLY A 148 -4.21 8.05 -3.68
CA GLY A 148 -4.24 7.66 -2.28
C GLY A 148 -4.79 8.74 -1.35
N GLY A 149 -4.71 8.49 -0.03
CA GLY A 149 -5.16 9.41 1.00
C GLY A 149 -6.67 9.42 1.26
N ILE A 150 -7.43 8.51 0.65
CA ILE A 150 -8.88 8.39 0.83
C ILE A 150 -9.18 7.08 1.55
N LYS A 151 -9.97 7.17 2.63
CA LYS A 151 -10.55 5.99 3.29
C LYS A 151 -11.98 5.82 2.80
N VAL A 152 -12.26 4.66 2.19
CA VAL A 152 -13.58 4.32 1.64
C VAL A 152 -14.23 3.29 2.55
N TYR A 153 -15.29 3.71 3.26
CA TYR A 153 -16.11 2.80 4.08
C TYR A 153 -17.22 2.23 3.20
N THR A 154 -17.28 0.92 3.14
CA THR A 154 -18.25 0.20 2.29
C THR A 154 -19.27 -0.55 3.11
N SER A 155 -20.30 -1.08 2.44
CA SER A 155 -21.32 -1.93 3.04
C SER A 155 -20.97 -3.43 2.99
N LEU A 156 -19.79 -3.82 2.49
CA LEU A 156 -19.39 -5.22 2.38
C LEU A 156 -19.46 -5.92 3.74
N ASN A 157 -20.28 -6.96 3.82
CA ASN A 157 -20.29 -7.85 4.96
C ASN A 157 -19.31 -9.00 4.71
N THR A 158 -18.11 -8.84 5.24
CA THR A 158 -16.98 -9.75 5.02
C THR A 158 -17.28 -11.19 5.44
N LYS A 159 -18.00 -11.36 6.56
CA LYS A 159 -18.41 -12.67 7.06
C LYS A 159 -19.41 -13.34 6.12
N LEU A 160 -20.45 -12.62 5.70
CA LEU A 160 -21.43 -13.14 4.76
C LEU A 160 -20.79 -13.51 3.43
N TYR A 161 -19.88 -12.65 2.93
CA TYR A 161 -19.14 -12.90 1.69
C TYR A 161 -18.33 -14.22 1.78
N SER A 162 -17.56 -14.41 2.84
CA SER A 162 -16.74 -15.62 3.03
C SER A 162 -17.60 -16.89 3.18
N GLU A 163 -18.75 -16.80 3.85
CA GLU A 163 -19.71 -17.91 3.96
C GLU A 163 -20.32 -18.28 2.60
N ILE A 164 -20.66 -17.27 1.77
CA ILE A 164 -21.18 -17.47 0.41
C ILE A 164 -20.12 -18.17 -0.45
N VAL A 165 -18.89 -17.65 -0.51
CA VAL A 165 -17.79 -18.22 -1.30
C VAL A 165 -17.51 -19.68 -0.86
N SER A 166 -17.45 -19.92 0.44
CA SER A 166 -17.26 -21.28 0.99
C SER A 166 -18.40 -22.23 0.57
N SER A 167 -19.63 -21.73 0.57
CA SER A 167 -20.81 -22.53 0.19
C SER A 167 -20.82 -22.87 -1.30
N ILE A 168 -20.40 -21.93 -2.16
CA ILE A 168 -20.25 -22.17 -3.60
C ILE A 168 -19.19 -23.24 -3.83
N ASN A 169 -18.00 -23.08 -3.27
CA ASN A 169 -16.89 -24.01 -3.45
C ASN A 169 -17.21 -25.43 -2.96
N LYS A 170 -18.06 -25.56 -1.94
CA LYS A 170 -18.52 -26.87 -1.46
C LYS A 170 -19.52 -27.55 -2.39
N ARG A 171 -20.39 -26.78 -3.06
CA ARG A 171 -21.50 -27.30 -3.85
C ARG A 171 -21.17 -27.46 -5.33
N ALA A 172 -20.22 -26.69 -5.83
CA ALA A 172 -19.80 -26.69 -7.23
C ALA A 172 -18.25 -26.73 -7.32
N PRO A 173 -17.58 -27.73 -6.73
CA PRO A 173 -16.14 -27.87 -6.87
C PRO A 173 -15.82 -28.23 -8.33
N ASP A 174 -14.87 -27.54 -8.93
CA ASP A 174 -14.28 -27.85 -10.25
C ASP A 174 -15.31 -28.04 -11.40
N THR A 175 -16.36 -27.23 -11.43
CA THR A 175 -17.35 -27.24 -12.51
C THR A 175 -17.12 -26.06 -13.45
N ASP A 176 -17.40 -26.26 -14.76
CA ASP A 176 -17.46 -25.18 -15.77
C ASP A 176 -18.68 -24.25 -15.60
N ILE A 177 -19.30 -24.25 -14.41
CA ILE A 177 -20.49 -23.46 -14.12
C ILE A 177 -20.06 -22.11 -13.54
N GLU A 178 -20.33 -21.04 -14.27
CA GLU A 178 -20.21 -19.69 -13.75
C GLU A 178 -21.40 -19.36 -12.83
N THR A 179 -21.12 -18.88 -11.64
CA THR A 179 -22.13 -18.51 -10.64
C THR A 179 -21.94 -17.06 -10.20
N ALA A 180 -23.00 -16.28 -10.23
CA ALA A 180 -23.04 -14.92 -9.69
C ALA A 180 -24.06 -14.84 -8.55
N ILE A 181 -23.65 -14.28 -7.42
CA ILE A 181 -24.53 -14.04 -6.26
C ILE A 181 -24.42 -12.57 -5.86
N VAL A 182 -25.57 -11.95 -5.65
CA VAL A 182 -25.68 -10.59 -5.09
C VAL A 182 -26.52 -10.68 -3.82
N ALA A 183 -25.93 -10.27 -2.69
CA ALA A 183 -26.65 -10.12 -1.43
C ALA A 183 -26.98 -8.65 -1.21
N MET A 184 -28.22 -8.35 -0.84
CA MET A 184 -28.69 -6.99 -0.64
C MET A 184 -29.55 -6.89 0.63
N GLU A 185 -29.38 -5.82 1.36
CA GLU A 185 -30.26 -5.48 2.49
C GLU A 185 -31.56 -4.88 1.97
N PRO A 186 -32.72 -5.55 2.13
CA PRO A 186 -33.98 -5.10 1.50
C PRO A 186 -34.48 -3.73 2.00
N SER A 187 -34.15 -3.39 3.26
CA SER A 187 -34.61 -2.15 3.90
C SER A 187 -33.87 -0.90 3.41
N THR A 188 -32.62 -1.05 2.97
CA THR A 188 -31.75 0.08 2.59
C THR A 188 -31.32 0.03 1.13
N GLY A 189 -31.46 -1.12 0.47
CA GLY A 189 -30.96 -1.35 -0.88
C GLY A 189 -29.41 -1.49 -0.96
N LYS A 190 -28.72 -1.57 0.17
CA LYS A 190 -27.27 -1.73 0.19
C LYS A 190 -26.86 -3.12 -0.29
N VAL A 191 -25.87 -3.18 -1.16
CA VAL A 191 -25.17 -4.42 -1.49
C VAL A 191 -24.22 -4.76 -0.34
N LEU A 192 -24.27 -6.02 0.10
CA LEU A 192 -23.55 -6.51 1.28
C LEU A 192 -22.29 -7.30 0.90
#